data_510aaaff0369992c4ae418d66033568e
#
_entry.id   510aaaff0369992c4ae418d66033568e
#
_cell.length_a   1.000
_cell.length_b   1.000
_cell.length_c   1.000
_cell.angle_alpha   90.00
_cell.angle_beta   90.00
_cell.angle_gamma   90.00
#
_symmetry.space_group_name_H-M   'P 1'
#
loop_
_entity.id
_entity.type
_entity.pdbx_description
1 polymer ?
#
loop_
_entity_poly.entity_id
_entity_poly.type
_entity_poly.pdbx_seq_one_letter_code
_entity_poly.pdbx_strand_id
1 'polypeptide(L)'
;MSQTLDGEGKLVSMIMEGIQYARFAAICDDQGNILWNSQRNEVDNILTLEETKASLKRSIDTWRERENLSEKIGKGRYAIVGYDKIKRITIPLHNGHMLFVSVEGEKPEYIGDIMKIVEYAESHR
;
A
#
# COMPACT_ATOMS: atom_id res chain seq x y z
N MET A 1 -17.37 2.52 19.72
CA MET A 1 -17.17 2.28 19.18
C MET A 1 -17.04 1.70 18.36
N SER A 2 -17.13 2.10 18.12
CA SER A 2 -17.19 1.15 17.29
C SER A 2 -16.09 0.22 17.32
N GLN A 3 -16.32 -0.88 17.42
CA GLN A 3 -15.40 -1.90 17.43
C GLN A 3 -15.08 -2.41 16.09
N THR A 4 -15.76 -1.87 15.10
CA THR A 4 -15.48 -2.26 13.73
C THR A 4 -14.20 -1.61 13.28
N LEU A 5 -13.47 -2.26 12.43
CA LEU A 5 -12.35 -1.65 11.74
C LEU A 5 -12.88 -0.52 10.89
N ASP A 6 -12.15 0.58 10.81
CA ASP A 6 -12.52 1.60 9.86
C ASP A 6 -12.22 1.13 8.44
N GLY A 7 -12.56 1.94 7.46
CA GLY A 7 -12.41 1.56 6.07
C GLY A 7 -11.00 1.19 5.68
N GLU A 8 -10.01 1.85 6.29
CA GLU A 8 -8.61 1.57 6.00
C GLU A 8 -8.14 0.25 6.59
N GLY A 9 -8.58 -0.06 7.80
CA GLY A 9 -8.27 -1.35 8.40
C GLY A 9 -8.86 -2.50 7.59
N LYS A 10 -10.07 -2.32 7.10
CA LYS A 10 -10.71 -3.31 6.23
C LYS A 10 -9.95 -3.46 4.91
N LEU A 11 -9.47 -2.35 4.35
CA LEU A 11 -8.70 -2.40 3.11
C LEU A 11 -7.45 -3.24 3.28
N VAL A 12 -6.70 -3.04 4.37
CA VAL A 12 -5.50 -3.84 4.65
C VAL A 12 -5.88 -5.33 4.73
N SER A 13 -6.95 -5.66 5.44
CA SER A 13 -7.39 -7.05 5.57
C SER A 13 -7.79 -7.65 4.23
N MET A 14 -8.51 -6.91 3.41
CA MET A 14 -8.95 -7.38 2.10
C MET A 14 -7.76 -7.66 1.18
N ILE A 15 -6.74 -6.82 1.23
CA ILE A 15 -5.53 -7.05 0.45
C ILE A 15 -4.86 -8.36 0.90
N MET A 16 -4.68 -8.53 2.20
CA MET A 16 -3.99 -9.73 2.69
C MET A 16 -4.77 -11.01 2.43
N GLU A 17 -6.10 -10.93 2.44
CA GLU A 17 -6.93 -12.10 2.14
C GLU A 17 -7.04 -12.38 0.65
N GLY A 18 -7.08 -11.34 -0.17
CA GLY A 18 -7.37 -11.49 -1.60
C GLY A 18 -6.14 -11.60 -2.50
N ILE A 19 -4.96 -11.20 -2.04
CA ILE A 19 -3.75 -11.20 -2.86
C ILE A 19 -2.81 -12.29 -2.35
N GLN A 20 -2.74 -13.37 -3.10
CA GLN A 20 -2.09 -14.60 -2.67
C GLN A 20 -0.64 -14.41 -2.22
N TYR A 21 0.13 -13.62 -2.95
CA TYR A 21 1.56 -13.48 -2.67
C TYR A 21 1.93 -12.22 -1.89
N ALA A 22 0.92 -11.53 -1.35
CA ALA A 22 1.19 -10.38 -0.49
C ALA A 22 1.85 -10.85 0.81
N ARG A 23 2.96 -10.22 1.15
CA ARG A 23 3.72 -10.53 2.37
C ARG A 23 3.32 -9.59 3.51
N PHE A 24 3.02 -8.35 3.19
CA PHE A 24 2.78 -7.30 4.16
C PHE A 24 1.95 -6.20 3.48
N ALA A 25 1.03 -5.62 4.21
CA ALA A 25 0.27 -4.47 3.74
C ALA A 25 0.15 -3.47 4.89
N ALA A 26 0.22 -2.20 4.56
CA ALA A 26 0.13 -1.13 5.56
C ALA A 26 -0.51 0.10 4.95
N ILE A 27 -1.13 0.91 5.79
CA ILE A 27 -1.57 2.24 5.40
C ILE A 27 -0.88 3.22 6.31
N CYS A 28 -0.27 4.23 5.72
CA CYS A 28 0.39 5.29 6.46
C CYS A 28 -0.23 6.64 6.15
N ASP A 29 0.01 7.60 7.05
CA ASP A 29 -0.42 8.97 6.84
C ASP A 29 0.60 9.73 5.99
N ASP A 30 0.40 11.03 5.80
CA ASP A 30 1.25 11.85 4.96
C ASP A 30 2.62 12.16 5.58
N GLN A 31 2.86 11.70 6.81
CA GLN A 31 4.16 11.82 7.46
C GLN A 31 4.90 10.48 7.51
N GLY A 32 4.30 9.43 6.95
CA GLY A 32 4.91 8.10 6.97
C GLY A 32 4.61 7.28 8.21
N ASN A 33 3.72 7.78 9.08
CA ASN A 33 3.33 7.01 10.28
C ASN A 33 2.39 5.88 9.88
N ILE A 34 2.70 4.67 10.33
CA ILE A 34 1.89 3.50 10.01
C ILE A 34 0.64 3.49 10.90
N LEU A 35 -0.53 3.54 10.27
CA LEU A 35 -1.81 3.57 10.97
C LEU A 35 -2.42 2.18 11.08
N TRP A 36 -2.26 1.37 10.04
CA TRP A 36 -2.77 0.00 9.97
C TRP A 36 -1.74 -0.86 9.28
N ASN A 37 -1.59 -2.10 9.72
CA ASN A 37 -0.74 -3.03 9.00
C ASN A 37 -1.15 -4.47 9.28
N SER A 38 -0.73 -5.36 8.38
CA SER A 38 -0.91 -6.79 8.56
C SER A 38 0.24 -7.49 7.85
N GLN A 39 0.75 -8.53 8.46
CA GLN A 39 1.84 -9.32 7.92
C GLN A 39 1.40 -10.76 7.83
N ARG A 40 1.77 -11.42 6.72
CA ARG A 40 1.44 -12.83 6.56
C ARG A 40 2.22 -13.66 7.56
N ASN A 41 1.56 -14.65 8.14
CA ASN A 41 2.20 -15.56 9.07
C ASN A 41 3.35 -16.29 8.38
N GLU A 42 4.38 -16.60 9.12
CA GLU A 42 5.53 -17.37 8.64
C GLU A 42 6.39 -16.63 7.60
N VAL A 43 6.17 -15.33 7.47
CA VAL A 43 7.00 -14.51 6.59
C VAL A 43 7.91 -13.64 7.45
N ASP A 44 9.21 -13.74 7.23
CA ASP A 44 10.18 -12.92 7.95
C ASP A 44 10.23 -11.51 7.37
N ASN A 45 10.45 -10.54 8.23
CA ASN A 45 10.67 -9.16 7.77
C ASN A 45 12.03 -9.06 7.12
N ILE A 46 12.04 -8.56 5.89
CA ILE A 46 13.30 -8.32 5.17
C ILE A 46 13.91 -6.99 5.62
N LEU A 47 13.05 -6.01 5.89
CA LEU A 47 13.49 -4.69 6.34
C LEU A 47 13.17 -4.48 7.81
N THR A 48 13.97 -3.66 8.49
CA THR A 48 13.66 -3.24 9.85
C THR A 48 12.47 -2.28 9.82
N LEU A 49 11.87 -2.05 10.97
CA LEU A 49 10.78 -1.09 11.09
C LEU A 49 11.25 0.31 10.68
N GLU A 50 12.46 0.70 11.11
CA GLU A 50 13.00 2.00 10.76
C GLU A 50 13.23 2.15 9.27
N GLU A 51 13.76 1.10 8.63
CA GLU A 51 13.95 1.10 7.18
C GLU A 51 12.61 1.22 6.46
N THR A 52 11.59 0.52 6.94
CA THR A 52 10.25 0.59 6.37
C THR A 52 9.69 2.00 6.47
N LYS A 53 9.76 2.61 7.65
CA LYS A 53 9.25 3.97 7.84
C LYS A 53 9.96 4.99 6.95
N ALA A 54 11.28 4.90 6.85
CA ALA A 54 12.05 5.81 6.02
C ALA A 54 11.67 5.67 4.55
N SER A 55 11.45 4.43 4.08
CA SER A 55 11.08 4.22 2.69
C SER A 55 9.66 4.67 2.40
N LEU A 56 8.75 4.52 3.36
CA LEU A 56 7.37 5.02 3.21
C LEU A 56 7.36 6.54 3.09
N LYS A 57 8.14 7.23 3.92
CA LYS A 57 8.24 8.68 3.86
C LYS A 57 8.77 9.15 2.50
N ARG A 58 9.79 8.48 1.97
CA ARG A 58 10.32 8.80 0.63
C ARG A 58 9.27 8.58 -0.45
N SER A 59 8.50 7.52 -0.34
CA SER A 59 7.42 7.24 -1.31
C SER A 59 6.36 8.33 -1.30
N ILE A 60 5.99 8.80 -0.11
CA ILE A 60 5.03 9.90 0.03
C ILE A 60 5.55 11.16 -0.63
N ASP A 61 6.82 11.50 -0.39
CA ASP A 61 7.42 12.69 -0.98
C ASP A 61 7.46 12.57 -2.51
N THR A 62 7.73 11.38 -3.03
CA THR A 62 7.72 11.13 -4.46
C THR A 62 6.32 11.31 -5.04
N TRP A 63 5.29 10.82 -4.35
CA TRP A 63 3.92 10.99 -4.80
C TRP A 63 3.49 12.45 -4.82
N ARG A 64 3.96 13.26 -3.87
CA ARG A 64 3.70 14.70 -3.89
C ARG A 64 4.27 15.35 -5.14
N GLU A 65 5.48 14.97 -5.54
CA GLU A 65 6.09 15.49 -6.76
C GLU A 65 5.32 15.06 -7.99
N ARG A 66 4.81 13.83 -8.00
CA ARG A 66 4.04 13.32 -9.13
C ARG A 66 2.72 14.05 -9.34
N GLU A 67 2.17 14.65 -8.28
CA GLU A 67 0.94 15.43 -8.41
C GLU A 67 1.09 16.61 -9.36
N ASN A 68 2.29 17.11 -9.57
CA ASN A 68 2.53 18.21 -10.50
C ASN A 68 2.19 17.83 -11.94
N LEU A 69 2.13 16.55 -12.24
CA LEU A 69 1.80 16.07 -13.59
C LEU A 69 0.32 15.74 -13.75
N SER A 70 -0.44 15.76 -12.68
CA SER A 70 -1.82 15.25 -12.70
C SER A 70 -2.74 16.04 -13.64
N GLU A 71 -2.51 17.30 -13.82
CA GLU A 71 -3.33 18.12 -14.72
C GLU A 71 -3.16 17.70 -16.17
N LYS A 72 -2.00 17.16 -16.53
CA LYS A 72 -1.71 16.79 -17.92
C LYS A 72 -1.97 15.33 -18.22
N ILE A 73 -1.63 14.43 -17.29
CA ILE A 73 -1.71 13.00 -17.58
C ILE A 73 -2.67 12.25 -16.66
N GLY A 74 -3.36 12.98 -15.78
CA GLY A 74 -4.29 12.36 -14.86
C GLY A 74 -3.65 12.04 -13.52
N LYS A 75 -4.49 11.69 -12.58
CA LYS A 75 -4.06 11.41 -11.22
C LYS A 75 -3.26 10.12 -11.16
N GLY A 76 -2.16 10.12 -10.43
CA GLY A 76 -1.36 8.92 -10.25
C GLY A 76 -2.13 7.87 -9.46
N ARG A 77 -2.06 6.61 -9.89
CA ARG A 77 -2.85 5.54 -9.30
C ARG A 77 -2.03 4.55 -8.52
N TYR A 78 -0.86 4.19 -9.00
CA TYR A 78 0.01 3.24 -8.29
C TYR A 78 1.42 3.31 -8.86
N ALA A 79 2.38 2.80 -8.07
CA ALA A 79 3.74 2.58 -8.51
C ALA A 79 4.19 1.23 -8.02
N ILE A 80 4.96 0.53 -8.84
CA ILE A 80 5.52 -0.79 -8.49
C ILE A 80 7.03 -0.70 -8.67
N VAL A 81 7.76 -1.05 -7.63
CA VAL A 81 9.21 -1.12 -7.71
C VAL A 81 9.60 -2.58 -7.46
N GLY A 82 10.21 -3.21 -8.46
CA GLY A 82 10.61 -4.61 -8.36
C GLY A 82 12.04 -4.76 -7.86
N TYR A 83 12.20 -5.59 -6.86
CA TYR A 83 13.50 -6.04 -6.38
C TYR A 83 13.55 -7.56 -6.57
N ASP A 84 14.72 -8.15 -6.46
CA ASP A 84 14.84 -9.60 -6.63
C ASP A 84 13.98 -10.37 -5.63
N LYS A 85 13.94 -9.92 -4.40
CA LYS A 85 13.23 -10.64 -3.34
C LYS A 85 11.80 -10.21 -3.13
N ILE A 86 11.47 -8.96 -3.42
CA ILE A 86 10.13 -8.44 -3.21
C ILE A 86 9.78 -7.41 -4.26
N LYS A 87 8.49 -7.24 -4.51
CA LYS A 87 7.98 -6.09 -5.24
C LYS A 87 7.26 -5.20 -4.23
N ARG A 88 7.45 -3.92 -4.35
CA ARG A 88 6.86 -2.93 -3.45
C ARG A 88 5.89 -2.06 -4.23
N ILE A 89 4.66 -2.01 -3.77
CA ILE A 89 3.58 -1.31 -4.45
C ILE A 89 3.09 -0.19 -3.56
N THR A 90 2.97 1.02 -4.09
CA THR A 90 2.41 2.15 -3.35
C THR A 90 1.23 2.70 -4.11
N ILE A 91 0.18 3.07 -3.37
CA ILE A 91 -1.09 3.52 -3.94
C ILE A 91 -1.59 4.69 -3.09
N PRO A 92 -1.66 5.91 -3.68
CA PRO A 92 -2.22 7.04 -2.94
C PRO A 92 -3.72 6.86 -2.75
N LEU A 93 -4.20 7.19 -1.56
CA LEU A 93 -5.62 7.11 -1.23
C LEU A 93 -6.25 8.50 -1.24
N HIS A 94 -7.58 8.56 -1.27
CA HIS A 94 -8.30 9.83 -1.41
C HIS A 94 -8.03 10.83 -0.29
N ASN A 95 -7.77 10.34 0.91
CA ASN A 95 -7.63 11.19 2.09
C ASN A 95 -6.20 11.64 2.37
N GLY A 96 -5.29 11.45 1.40
CA GLY A 96 -3.88 11.82 1.58
C GLY A 96 -3.04 10.74 2.22
N HIS A 97 -3.65 9.62 2.62
CA HIS A 97 -2.91 8.47 3.11
C HIS A 97 -2.38 7.65 1.94
N MET A 98 -1.54 6.66 2.24
CA MET A 98 -0.95 5.81 1.20
C MET A 98 -1.03 4.35 1.65
N LEU A 99 -1.48 3.50 0.73
CA LEU A 99 -1.43 2.05 0.91
C LEU A 99 -0.09 1.55 0.38
N PHE A 100 0.55 0.70 1.16
CA PHE A 100 1.79 0.02 0.77
C PHE A 100 1.55 -1.48 0.82
N VAL A 101 1.97 -2.19 -0.25
CA VAL A 101 1.87 -3.65 -0.29
C VAL A 101 3.22 -4.21 -0.73
N SER A 102 3.71 -5.20 0.01
CA SER A 102 4.92 -5.93 -0.34
C SER A 102 4.51 -7.32 -0.81
N VAL A 103 5.00 -7.73 -1.97
CA VAL A 103 4.64 -8.99 -2.62
C VAL A 103 5.90 -9.79 -2.93
N GLU A 104 5.80 -11.11 -2.97
CA GLU A 104 6.92 -11.97 -3.35
C GLU A 104 7.52 -11.53 -4.67
N GLY A 105 8.85 -11.45 -4.74
CA GLY A 105 9.53 -10.85 -5.90
C GLY A 105 9.36 -11.60 -7.20
N GLU A 106 9.35 -12.92 -7.14
CA GLU A 106 9.25 -13.75 -8.34
C GLU A 106 7.82 -14.16 -8.70
N LYS A 107 6.83 -13.69 -7.95
CA LYS A 107 5.43 -14.06 -8.16
C LYS A 107 4.65 -12.88 -8.73
N PRO A 108 3.52 -13.16 -9.40
CA PRO A 108 2.67 -12.06 -9.89
C PRO A 108 2.20 -11.18 -8.73
N GLU A 109 2.18 -9.89 -8.95
CA GLU A 109 1.69 -8.95 -7.95
C GLU A 109 0.17 -8.76 -8.01
N TYR A 110 -0.46 -9.12 -9.13
CA TYR A 110 -1.91 -8.98 -9.32
C TYR A 110 -2.39 -7.53 -9.14
N ILE A 111 -1.68 -6.58 -9.77
CA ILE A 111 -2.01 -5.16 -9.60
C ILE A 111 -3.46 -4.84 -9.97
N GLY A 112 -4.01 -5.50 -10.99
CA GLY A 112 -5.40 -5.30 -11.36
C GLY A 112 -6.36 -5.67 -10.25
N ASP A 113 -6.09 -6.78 -9.57
CA ASP A 113 -6.92 -7.21 -8.44
C ASP A 113 -6.74 -6.30 -7.24
N ILE A 114 -5.50 -5.86 -6.97
CA ILE A 114 -5.23 -4.91 -5.90
C ILE A 114 -6.05 -3.63 -6.14
N MET A 115 -6.02 -3.09 -7.36
CA MET A 115 -6.73 -1.86 -7.65
C MET A 115 -8.25 -2.02 -7.56
N LYS A 116 -8.79 -3.19 -7.90
CA LYS A 116 -10.21 -3.45 -7.69
C LYS A 116 -10.59 -3.41 -6.22
N ILE A 117 -9.74 -3.99 -5.38
CA ILE A 117 -9.97 -3.97 -3.92
C ILE A 117 -9.91 -2.53 -3.42
N VAL A 118 -8.93 -1.75 -3.85
CA VAL A 118 -8.78 -0.36 -3.45
C VAL A 118 -10.01 0.45 -3.88
N GLU A 119 -10.44 0.31 -5.12
CA GLU A 119 -11.59 1.05 -5.64
C GLU A 119 -12.86 0.69 -4.88
N TYR A 120 -13.04 -0.58 -4.59
CA TYR A 120 -14.18 -1.00 -3.79
C TYR A 120 -14.15 -0.35 -2.40
N ALA A 121 -13.02 -0.43 -1.71
CA ALA A 121 -12.89 0.11 -0.37
C ALA A 121 -13.09 1.63 -0.35
N GLU A 122 -12.52 2.35 -1.34
CA GLU A 122 -12.63 3.80 -1.41
C GLU A 122 -14.07 4.24 -1.70
N SER A 123 -14.81 3.47 -2.49
CA SER A 123 -16.17 3.85 -2.82
C SER A 123 -17.20 3.43 -1.77
N HIS A 124 -16.78 2.63 -0.79
CA HIS A 124 -17.68 2.15 0.28
C HIS A 124 -17.29 2.67 1.66
N ARG A 125 -16.54 3.74 1.72
CA ARG A 125 -16.14 4.34 2.99
C ARG A 125 -17.13 5.34 3.50
#